data_fb6b14e6c64ba3965b9cce9080ad44cb
#
_entry.id   fb6b14e6c64ba3965b9cce9080ad44cb
#
_cell.length_a   1.000
_cell.length_b   1.000
_cell.length_c   1.000
_cell.angle_alpha   90.00
_cell.angle_beta   90.00
_cell.angle_gamma   90.00
#
_symmetry.space_group_name_H-M   'P 1'
#
loop_
_entity.id
_entity.type
_entity.pdbx_description
1 polymer ?
#
loop_
_entity_poly.entity_id
_entity_poly.type
_entity_poly.pdbx_seq_one_letter_code
_entity_poly.pdbx_strand_id
1 'polypeptide(L)' 'MMMEPWQRLPALSLRQLQYFVTLAQLRHFTDTANKLAISQPALSSALRQIETVLGGKLVNRTA' A
#
# COMPACT_ATOMS: atom_id res chain seq x y z
N MET A 1 -28.20 3.90 -9.72
CA MET A 1 -27.38 2.83 -10.29
C MET A 1 -26.60 2.16 -9.17
N MET A 2 -26.71 0.85 -9.06
CA MET A 2 -26.03 0.15 -7.97
C MET A 2 -24.58 -0.10 -8.31
N MET A 3 -23.70 0.20 -7.34
CA MET A 3 -22.30 -0.10 -7.49
C MET A 3 -22.04 -1.57 -7.24
N GLU A 4 -21.17 -2.15 -8.05
CA GLU A 4 -20.68 -3.49 -7.76
C GLU A 4 -19.90 -3.48 -6.46
N PRO A 5 -19.87 -4.61 -5.72
CA PRO A 5 -19.15 -4.65 -4.46
C PRO A 5 -17.68 -4.18 -4.57
N TRP A 6 -16.99 -4.54 -5.66
CA TRP A 6 -15.61 -4.12 -5.85
C TRP A 6 -15.49 -2.62 -6.10
N GLN A 7 -16.55 -1.96 -6.58
CA GLN A 7 -16.56 -0.51 -6.78
C GLN A 7 -16.73 0.25 -5.47
N ARG A 8 -17.21 -0.45 -4.44
CA ARG A 8 -17.34 0.15 -3.10
C ARG A 8 -16.07 0.06 -2.31
N LEU A 9 -15.10 -0.66 -2.80
CA LEU A 9 -13.81 -0.69 -2.15
C LEU A 9 -13.27 0.73 -2.15
N PRO A 10 -12.67 1.13 -1.05
CA PRO A 10 -12.11 2.47 -0.97
C PRO A 10 -11.15 2.66 -2.14
N ALA A 11 -10.89 3.91 -2.47
CA ALA A 11 -10.11 4.25 -3.66
C ALA A 11 -8.67 3.82 -3.51
N LEU A 12 -8.43 2.54 -3.65
CA LEU A 12 -7.08 2.01 -3.76
C LEU A 12 -6.72 2.02 -5.23
N SER A 13 -5.70 2.78 -5.58
CA SER A 13 -5.20 2.75 -6.94
C SER A 13 -4.43 1.46 -7.16
N LEU A 14 -4.33 1.06 -8.41
CA LEU A 14 -3.49 -0.08 -8.78
C LEU A 14 -2.06 0.12 -8.29
N ARG A 15 -1.56 1.36 -8.34
CA ARG A 15 -0.22 1.69 -7.88
C ARG A 15 -0.05 1.39 -6.40
N GLN A 16 -1.04 1.74 -5.58
CA GLN A 16 -0.97 1.45 -4.15
C GLN A 16 -0.95 -0.05 -3.88
N LEU A 17 -1.73 -0.82 -4.63
CA LEU A 17 -1.70 -2.26 -4.51
C LEU A 17 -0.34 -2.83 -4.91
N GLN A 18 0.27 -2.28 -5.96
CA GLN A 18 1.61 -2.68 -6.36
C GLN A 18 2.62 -2.42 -5.25
N TYR A 19 2.52 -1.29 -4.58
CA TYR A 19 3.40 -0.97 -3.46
C TYR A 19 3.25 -2.01 -2.35
N PHE A 20 2.02 -2.33 -2.00
CA PHE A 20 1.77 -3.29 -0.94
C PHE A 20 2.28 -4.68 -1.30
N VAL A 21 1.98 -5.14 -2.51
CA VAL A 21 2.40 -6.47 -2.97
C VAL A 21 3.93 -6.57 -3.00
N THR A 22 4.58 -5.54 -3.51
CA THR A 22 6.05 -5.52 -3.57
C THR A 22 6.65 -5.59 -2.17
N LEU A 23 6.10 -4.83 -1.24
CA LEU A 23 6.57 -4.87 0.15
C LEU A 23 6.38 -6.25 0.75
N ALA A 24 5.23 -6.88 0.49
CA ALA A 24 4.95 -8.20 1.02
C ALA A 24 5.92 -9.24 0.47
N GLN A 25 6.33 -9.10 -0.78
CA GLN A 25 7.27 -10.01 -1.40
C GLN A 25 8.68 -9.84 -0.88
N LEU A 26 9.12 -8.59 -0.76
CA LEU A 26 10.51 -8.30 -0.38
C LEU A 26 10.69 -8.27 1.13
N ARG A 27 9.65 -7.93 1.88
CA ARG A 27 9.66 -7.80 3.34
C ARG A 27 10.72 -6.82 3.86
N HIS A 28 11.15 -5.92 2.99
CA HIS A 28 12.18 -4.94 3.29
C HIS A 28 11.75 -3.59 2.78
N PHE A 29 11.61 -2.63 3.69
CA PHE A 29 11.08 -1.32 3.34
C PHE A 29 11.98 -0.59 2.36
N THR A 30 13.28 -0.55 2.68
CA THR A 30 14.25 0.13 1.84
C THR A 30 14.33 -0.50 0.45
N ASP A 31 14.39 -1.84 0.40
CA ASP A 31 14.47 -2.55 -0.87
C ASP A 31 13.21 -2.34 -1.70
N THR A 32 12.06 -2.30 -1.03
CA THR A 32 10.80 -2.04 -1.71
C THR A 32 10.78 -0.67 -2.36
N ALA A 33 11.19 0.35 -1.60
CA ALA A 33 11.24 1.71 -2.15
C ALA A 33 12.19 1.79 -3.33
N ASN A 34 13.35 1.15 -3.23
CA ASN A 34 14.32 1.12 -4.32
C ASN A 34 13.75 0.43 -5.55
N LYS A 35 13.11 -0.71 -5.37
CA LYS A 35 12.51 -1.45 -6.48
C LYS A 35 11.44 -0.65 -7.18
N LEU A 36 10.66 0.09 -6.42
CA LEU A 36 9.58 0.91 -6.96
C LEU A 36 10.06 2.27 -7.46
N ALA A 37 11.34 2.57 -7.27
CA ALA A 37 11.94 3.86 -7.65
C ALA A 37 11.25 5.04 -6.97
N ILE A 38 10.91 4.89 -5.69
CA ILE A 38 10.31 5.95 -4.89
C ILE A 38 11.13 6.11 -3.60
N SER A 39 10.90 7.25 -2.94
CA SER A 39 11.53 7.48 -1.65
C SER A 39 10.85 6.67 -0.55
N GLN A 40 11.56 6.42 0.54
CA GLN A 40 10.97 5.74 1.69
C GLN A 40 9.79 6.52 2.28
N PRO A 41 9.87 7.86 2.44
CA PRO A 41 8.70 8.61 2.89
C PRO A 41 7.50 8.48 1.96
N ALA A 42 7.71 8.41 0.65
CA ALA A 42 6.63 8.22 -0.31
C ALA A 42 5.98 6.85 -0.12
N LEU A 43 6.79 5.81 0.06
CA LEU A 43 6.27 4.47 0.32
C LEU A 43 5.49 4.43 1.63
N SER A 44 6.04 5.03 2.68
CA SER A 44 5.37 5.08 3.98
C SER A 44 4.04 5.80 3.89
N SER A 45 3.98 6.90 3.16
CA SER A 45 2.75 7.66 2.96
C SER A 45 1.71 6.83 2.22
N ALA A 46 2.13 6.13 1.16
CA ALA A 46 1.23 5.29 0.38
C ALA A 46 0.65 4.17 1.24
N LEU A 47 1.49 3.52 2.06
CA LEU A 47 1.02 2.45 2.94
C LEU A 47 0.05 2.97 3.99
N ARG A 48 0.30 4.17 4.50
CA ARG A 48 -0.59 4.79 5.47
C ARG A 48 -1.96 5.05 4.88
N GLN A 49 -2.02 5.47 3.62
CA GLN A 49 -3.28 5.67 2.93
C GLN A 49 -4.03 4.35 2.77
N ILE A 50 -3.32 3.28 2.43
CA ILE A 50 -3.94 1.96 2.31
C ILE A 50 -4.49 1.52 3.67
N GLU A 51 -3.73 1.70 4.73
CA GLU A 51 -4.17 1.33 6.07
C GLU A 51 -5.41 2.12 6.49
N THR A 52 -5.43 3.41 6.21
CA THR A 52 -6.59 4.25 6.52
C THR A 52 -7.83 3.76 5.79
N VAL A 53 -7.66 3.42 4.52
CA VAL A 53 -8.74 2.97 3.66
C VAL A 53 -9.28 1.62 4.13
N LEU A 54 -8.40 0.71 4.54
CA LEU A 54 -8.80 -0.62 4.99
C LEU A 54 -9.14 -0.68 6.47
N GLY A 55 -8.93 0.41 7.19
CA GLY A 55 -9.30 0.49 8.59
C GLY A 55 -8.37 -0.22 9.55
N GLY A 56 -7.12 -0.46 9.18
CA GLY A 56 -6.19 -1.13 10.05
C GLY A 56 -4.79 -1.21 9.49
N LYS A 57 -3.86 -1.63 10.31
CA LYS A 57 -2.47 -1.81 9.88
C LYS A 57 -2.32 -3.06 9.05
N LEU A 58 -1.68 -2.93 7.91
CA LEU A 58 -1.43 -4.04 7.00
C LEU A 58 -0.06 -4.67 7.23
N VAL A 59 0.89 -3.91 7.71
CA VAL A 59 2.25 -4.39 7.91
C VAL A 59 2.76 -3.91 9.25
N ASN A 60 3.62 -4.72 9.85
CA ASN A 60 4.30 -4.33 11.06
C ASN A 60 5.55 -3.53 10.67
N ARG A 61 5.59 -2.28 11.08
CA ARG A 61 6.71 -1.40 10.77
C ARG A 61 7.69 -1.26 11.92
N THR A 62 7.55 -2.10 12.90
CA THR A 62 8.50 -2.10 14.00
C THR A 62 9.87 -2.44 13.44
N ALA A 63 10.77 -1.57 13.65
CA ALA A 63 12.13 -1.76 13.18
C ALA A 63 12.80 -2.91 13.89
#